data_076f1d61dbc2f9b84673c3f0740c21d3
#
_entry.id   076f1d61dbc2f9b84673c3f0740c21d3
#
_cell.length_a   1.000
_cell.length_b   1.000
_cell.length_c   1.000
_cell.angle_alpha   90.00
_cell.angle_beta   90.00
_cell.angle_gamma   90.00
#
_symmetry.space_group_name_H-M   'P 1'
#
loop_
_entity.id
_entity.type
_entity.pdbx_description
1 polymer ?
#
loop_
_entity_poly.entity_id
_entity_poly.type
_entity_poly.pdbx_seq_one_letter_code
_entity_poly.pdbx_strand_id
1 'polypeptide(L)'
;SITTNNISLTSSDKKDLQKIAQRLTEYCQENLSKKFIKKASSLYEECHIEKSGNGYTGKPLVAPDEKTSQDITWQYIENMLSGFAADYLKNGNDQAKELYFNTFRYAINQGFAYGSGMGTNHHYGYQTRQIYISAWLMRNEIYQQPDKKEILDMLTYWSGIQETRKPYKEGRDELLDTWHTLLIPKVVAALLPEKETEQMCQMKQLSEWLSTSLCFTPGTLGGIKVDGTAFHHGGFYPGYTTGALGAVGSYIGFTLDTPYQISPTGRKVFRTALEGMRNYCNLQEWSPALGGRHPFSGRMEKSDIEAFAKLALAEKPEGKEFDPQLASDYLRLQTTSTPSGEFFRSKGCQPASNPEGFFVFNYGSAGIYRYQQYMITLKGYNTDVWGAEIYQKDNRYGRYQSYGAVLIMG
;
A
#
# COMPACT_ATOMS: atom_id res chain seq x y z
N SER A 1 -13.45 4.96 22.58
CA SER A 1 -14.69 4.48 21.95
C SER A 1 -15.26 5.57 21.06
N ILE A 2 -15.58 5.22 19.82
CA ILE A 2 -16.28 6.10 18.89
C ILE A 2 -17.74 6.16 19.38
N THR A 3 -18.20 7.35 19.76
CA THR A 3 -19.59 7.52 20.18
C THR A 3 -20.47 7.58 18.93
N THR A 4 -21.13 6.47 18.60
CA THR A 4 -22.01 6.36 17.41
C THR A 4 -23.50 6.40 17.77
N ASN A 5 -23.83 6.70 19.03
CA ASN A 5 -25.16 6.48 19.62
C ASN A 5 -26.31 7.28 18.99
N ASN A 6 -26.04 8.29 18.14
CA ASN A 6 -27.06 9.16 17.53
C ASN A 6 -26.93 9.30 16.01
N ILE A 7 -26.19 8.39 15.34
CA ILE A 7 -26.02 8.43 13.89
C ILE A 7 -27.02 7.46 13.26
N SER A 8 -27.92 7.97 12.43
CA SER A 8 -28.78 7.15 11.58
C SER A 8 -28.22 7.13 10.15
N LEU A 9 -28.10 5.93 9.56
CA LEU A 9 -27.69 5.77 8.18
C LEU A 9 -28.87 5.98 7.23
N THR A 10 -28.61 6.76 6.18
CA THR A 10 -29.54 6.85 5.04
C THR A 10 -29.36 5.63 4.13
N SER A 11 -30.34 5.43 3.23
CA SER A 11 -30.21 4.41 2.17
C SER A 11 -28.99 4.64 1.29
N SER A 12 -28.65 5.91 1.02
CA SER A 12 -27.45 6.29 0.24
C SER A 12 -26.17 5.94 0.99
N ASP A 13 -26.11 6.18 2.31
CA ASP A 13 -24.94 5.82 3.14
C ASP A 13 -24.67 4.31 3.06
N LYS A 14 -25.70 3.49 3.18
CA LYS A 14 -25.58 2.03 3.07
C LYS A 14 -25.09 1.58 1.70
N LYS A 15 -25.59 2.19 0.62
CA LYS A 15 -25.15 1.89 -0.76
C LYS A 15 -23.69 2.23 -0.96
N ASP A 16 -23.23 3.35 -0.42
CA ASP A 16 -21.83 3.77 -0.54
C ASP A 16 -20.90 2.78 0.18
N LEU A 17 -21.24 2.35 1.40
CA LEU A 17 -20.48 1.35 2.13
C LEU A 17 -20.47 0.00 1.42
N GLN A 18 -21.60 -0.44 0.87
CA GLN A 18 -21.69 -1.68 0.09
C GLN A 18 -20.84 -1.63 -1.16
N LYS A 19 -20.82 -0.50 -1.85
CA LYS A 19 -20.02 -0.27 -3.04
C LYS A 19 -18.51 -0.42 -2.73
N ILE A 20 -18.05 0.19 -1.63
CA ILE A 20 -16.66 0.07 -1.20
C ILE A 20 -16.34 -1.36 -0.79
N ALA A 21 -17.22 -1.98 0.00
CA ALA A 21 -17.05 -3.38 0.43
C ALA A 21 -16.95 -4.35 -0.74
N GLN A 22 -17.77 -4.18 -1.77
CA GLN A 22 -17.72 -5.01 -2.98
C GLN A 22 -16.39 -4.86 -3.72
N ARG A 23 -15.93 -3.63 -3.91
CA ARG A 23 -14.66 -3.34 -4.58
C ARG A 23 -13.46 -3.86 -3.79
N LEU A 24 -13.50 -3.73 -2.46
CA LEU A 24 -12.50 -4.31 -1.59
C LEU A 24 -12.50 -5.84 -1.68
N THR A 25 -13.66 -6.46 -1.76
CA THR A 25 -13.78 -7.91 -1.93
C THR A 25 -13.15 -8.37 -3.23
N GLU A 26 -13.44 -7.70 -4.34
CA GLU A 26 -12.81 -8.00 -5.64
C GLU A 26 -11.29 -7.86 -5.59
N TYR A 27 -10.79 -6.79 -4.98
CA TYR A 27 -9.36 -6.59 -4.75
C TYR A 27 -8.74 -7.72 -3.93
N CYS A 28 -9.37 -8.11 -2.84
CA CYS A 28 -8.87 -9.18 -1.97
C CYS A 28 -8.90 -10.55 -2.66
N GLN A 29 -9.93 -10.84 -3.43
CA GLN A 29 -10.03 -12.08 -4.21
C GLN A 29 -8.91 -12.16 -5.26
N GLU A 30 -8.60 -11.06 -5.91
CA GLU A 30 -7.53 -10.98 -6.91
C GLU A 30 -6.14 -11.09 -6.27
N ASN A 31 -5.95 -10.53 -5.07
CA ASN A 31 -4.64 -10.39 -4.43
C ASN A 31 -4.34 -11.42 -3.34
N LEU A 32 -5.30 -12.25 -2.94
CA LEU A 32 -5.03 -13.33 -1.98
C LEU A 32 -4.00 -14.30 -2.57
N SER A 33 -2.89 -14.50 -1.86
CA SER A 33 -1.84 -15.41 -2.28
C SER A 33 -2.30 -16.86 -2.23
N LYS A 34 -2.08 -17.58 -3.32
CA LYS A 34 -2.32 -19.03 -3.42
C LYS A 34 -1.06 -19.86 -3.31
N LYS A 35 0.08 -19.19 -3.11
CA LYS A 35 1.40 -19.83 -3.05
C LYS A 35 1.54 -20.83 -1.93
N PHE A 36 0.86 -20.58 -0.80
CA PHE A 36 1.09 -21.29 0.45
C PHE A 36 0.01 -22.31 0.78
N ILE A 37 -0.93 -22.60 -0.13
CA ILE A 37 -1.99 -23.61 0.09
C ILE A 37 -1.39 -24.94 0.51
N LYS A 38 -0.35 -25.41 -0.20
CA LYS A 38 0.30 -26.70 0.09
C LYS A 38 1.29 -26.64 1.25
N LYS A 39 1.87 -25.46 1.50
CA LYS A 39 2.96 -25.30 2.48
C LYS A 39 2.48 -24.88 3.86
N ALA A 40 1.28 -24.35 3.98
CA ALA A 40 0.77 -23.80 5.24
C ALA A 40 0.77 -24.79 6.37
N SER A 41 0.36 -26.05 6.15
CA SER A 41 0.35 -27.11 7.17
C SER A 41 1.74 -27.44 7.69
N SER A 42 2.76 -27.49 6.81
CA SER A 42 4.13 -27.75 7.25
C SER A 42 4.71 -26.57 8.05
N LEU A 43 4.36 -25.33 7.69
CA LEU A 43 4.71 -24.15 8.48
C LEU A 43 4.05 -24.18 9.86
N TYR A 44 2.80 -24.64 9.93
CA TYR A 44 2.06 -24.79 11.17
C TYR A 44 2.75 -25.79 12.12
N GLU A 45 3.17 -26.93 11.60
CA GLU A 45 3.94 -27.92 12.35
C GLU A 45 5.30 -27.38 12.79
N GLU A 46 6.01 -26.68 11.90
CA GLU A 46 7.30 -26.06 12.20
C GLU A 46 7.21 -25.03 13.33
N CYS A 47 6.12 -24.29 13.41
CA CYS A 47 5.85 -23.35 14.50
C CYS A 47 5.48 -24.03 15.82
N HIS A 48 5.28 -25.35 15.83
CA HIS A 48 4.81 -26.11 17.01
C HIS A 48 3.55 -25.53 17.64
N ILE A 49 2.60 -25.13 16.79
CA ILE A 49 1.34 -24.53 17.26
C ILE A 49 0.49 -25.61 17.91
N GLU A 50 0.21 -25.44 19.19
CA GLU A 50 -0.58 -26.37 19.96
C GLU A 50 -1.52 -25.65 20.94
N LYS A 51 -2.60 -26.33 21.31
CA LYS A 51 -3.56 -25.82 22.28
C LYS A 51 -2.93 -25.75 23.68
N SER A 52 -3.09 -24.59 24.32
CA SER A 52 -2.63 -24.37 25.70
C SER A 52 -3.72 -23.63 26.49
N GLY A 53 -4.38 -24.32 27.40
CA GLY A 53 -5.52 -23.75 28.09
C GLY A 53 -6.64 -23.36 27.11
N ASN A 54 -7.08 -22.10 27.17
CA ASN A 54 -8.09 -21.56 26.27
C ASN A 54 -7.49 -20.93 25.00
N GLY A 55 -6.18 -20.95 24.84
CA GLY A 55 -5.48 -20.34 23.71
C GLY A 55 -4.59 -21.32 22.97
N TYR A 56 -3.71 -20.78 22.16
CA TYR A 56 -2.74 -21.52 21.36
C TYR A 56 -1.35 -20.92 21.58
N THR A 57 -0.36 -21.77 21.73
CA THR A 57 1.05 -21.39 21.89
C THR A 57 1.90 -22.06 20.83
N GLY A 58 3.18 -21.73 20.78
CA GLY A 58 4.12 -22.32 19.84
C GLY A 58 5.50 -21.68 19.99
N LYS A 59 6.35 -21.85 19.00
CA LYS A 59 7.66 -21.23 18.99
C LYS A 59 7.56 -19.70 19.11
N PRO A 60 8.46 -19.04 19.84
CA PRO A 60 8.42 -17.60 20.03
C PRO A 60 8.71 -16.86 18.71
N LEU A 61 7.84 -15.90 18.37
CA LEU A 61 8.04 -14.96 17.26
C LEU A 61 8.96 -13.81 17.66
N VAL A 62 8.98 -13.48 18.95
CA VAL A 62 9.88 -12.50 19.53
C VAL A 62 10.72 -13.23 20.57
N ALA A 63 12.00 -13.34 20.30
CA ALA A 63 12.94 -14.03 21.17
C ALA A 63 13.92 -13.05 21.80
N PRO A 64 14.55 -13.43 22.94
CA PRO A 64 15.50 -12.56 23.62
C PRO A 64 16.80 -12.31 22.83
N ASP A 65 17.07 -13.08 21.82
CA ASP A 65 18.24 -12.90 20.94
C ASP A 65 17.81 -12.86 19.48
N GLU A 66 18.57 -12.09 18.68
CA GLU A 66 18.29 -11.87 17.27
C GLU A 66 18.33 -13.16 16.44
N LYS A 67 19.19 -14.09 16.78
CA LYS A 67 19.35 -15.34 16.07
C LYS A 67 18.12 -16.22 16.18
N THR A 68 17.59 -16.35 17.39
CA THR A 68 16.39 -17.19 17.65
C THR A 68 15.14 -16.58 17.02
N SER A 69 15.02 -15.22 17.00
CA SER A 69 13.88 -14.54 16.38
C SER A 69 13.88 -14.58 14.86
N GLN A 70 15.02 -14.89 14.22
CA GLN A 70 15.11 -15.01 12.76
C GLN A 70 14.57 -16.33 12.21
N ASP A 71 14.46 -17.36 13.03
CA ASP A 71 14.00 -18.69 12.59
C ASP A 71 12.51 -18.69 12.26
N ILE A 72 11.71 -17.94 13.02
CA ILE A 72 10.26 -17.80 12.78
C ILE A 72 9.90 -16.31 12.85
N THR A 73 9.35 -15.80 11.78
CA THR A 73 9.02 -14.39 11.61
C THR A 73 7.52 -14.20 11.36
N TRP A 74 7.07 -12.95 11.39
CA TRP A 74 5.72 -12.57 10.96
C TRP A 74 5.38 -13.07 9.56
N GLN A 75 6.39 -13.29 8.71
CA GLN A 75 6.21 -13.88 7.39
C GLN A 75 5.58 -15.27 7.44
N TYR A 76 5.92 -16.08 8.47
CA TYR A 76 5.29 -17.38 8.69
C TYR A 76 3.79 -17.22 8.96
N ILE A 77 3.41 -16.26 9.81
CA ILE A 77 2.00 -15.96 10.11
C ILE A 77 1.25 -15.56 8.83
N GLU A 78 1.80 -14.63 8.08
CA GLU A 78 1.20 -14.18 6.82
C GLU A 78 1.01 -15.34 5.83
N ASN A 79 2.05 -16.16 5.67
CA ASN A 79 2.03 -17.29 4.73
C ASN A 79 1.03 -18.36 5.15
N MET A 80 0.95 -18.69 6.46
CA MET A 80 -0.03 -19.63 6.97
C MET A 80 -1.45 -19.12 6.79
N LEU A 81 -1.73 -17.89 7.18
CA LEU A 81 -3.08 -17.32 7.08
C LEU A 81 -3.54 -17.22 5.63
N SER A 82 -2.69 -16.75 4.73
CA SER A 82 -3.05 -16.71 3.30
C SER A 82 -3.27 -18.11 2.72
N GLY A 83 -2.41 -19.06 3.06
CA GLY A 83 -2.52 -20.44 2.58
C GLY A 83 -3.78 -21.13 3.07
N PHE A 84 -4.08 -21.06 4.36
CA PHE A 84 -5.28 -21.67 4.94
C PHE A 84 -6.56 -21.00 4.44
N ALA A 85 -6.59 -19.67 4.35
CA ALA A 85 -7.74 -18.95 3.82
C ALA A 85 -8.01 -19.33 2.36
N ALA A 86 -6.97 -19.34 1.53
CA ALA A 86 -7.08 -19.71 0.13
C ALA A 86 -7.58 -21.15 -0.06
N ASP A 87 -7.09 -22.09 0.75
CA ASP A 87 -7.51 -23.48 0.71
C ASP A 87 -8.98 -23.65 1.13
N TYR A 88 -9.39 -22.98 2.19
CA TYR A 88 -10.80 -23.00 2.62
C TYR A 88 -11.72 -22.38 1.57
N LEU A 89 -11.39 -21.18 1.10
CA LEU A 89 -12.25 -20.43 0.17
C LEU A 89 -12.32 -21.08 -1.22
N LYS A 90 -11.23 -21.68 -1.69
CA LYS A 90 -11.17 -22.32 -2.99
C LYS A 90 -11.65 -23.76 -2.98
N ASN A 91 -11.27 -24.54 -1.98
CA ASN A 91 -11.45 -26.00 -1.94
C ASN A 91 -12.49 -26.43 -0.91
N GLY A 92 -13.03 -25.54 -0.09
CA GLY A 92 -13.97 -25.88 0.97
C GLY A 92 -13.36 -26.71 2.11
N ASN A 93 -12.04 -26.62 2.30
CA ASN A 93 -11.33 -27.40 3.32
C ASN A 93 -11.60 -26.85 4.73
N ASP A 94 -12.52 -27.49 5.47
CA ASP A 94 -12.87 -27.06 6.84
C ASP A 94 -11.71 -27.15 7.82
N GLN A 95 -10.79 -28.11 7.64
CA GLN A 95 -9.58 -28.18 8.45
C GLN A 95 -8.70 -26.97 8.26
N ALA A 96 -8.57 -26.48 7.03
CA ALA A 96 -7.82 -25.23 6.77
C ALA A 96 -8.44 -24.03 7.49
N LYS A 97 -9.76 -23.94 7.55
CA LYS A 97 -10.46 -22.91 8.33
C LYS A 97 -10.11 -23.01 9.81
N GLU A 98 -10.12 -24.21 10.38
CA GLU A 98 -9.73 -24.41 11.79
C GLU A 98 -8.29 -23.98 12.04
N LEU A 99 -7.35 -24.38 11.19
CA LEU A 99 -5.94 -24.01 11.31
C LEU A 99 -5.72 -22.52 11.09
N TYR A 100 -6.53 -21.87 10.25
CA TYR A 100 -6.53 -20.42 10.10
C TYR A 100 -6.77 -19.70 11.42
N PHE A 101 -7.80 -20.08 12.15
CA PHE A 101 -8.12 -19.47 13.44
C PHE A 101 -7.12 -19.82 14.53
N ASN A 102 -6.61 -21.04 14.54
CA ASN A 102 -5.56 -21.44 15.48
C ASN A 102 -4.27 -20.64 15.26
N THR A 103 -3.96 -20.31 14.01
CA THR A 103 -2.83 -19.45 13.66
C THR A 103 -3.03 -18.03 14.19
N PHE A 104 -4.23 -17.45 14.09
CA PHE A 104 -4.56 -16.18 14.71
C PHE A 104 -4.36 -16.21 16.23
N ARG A 105 -4.86 -17.24 16.88
CA ARG A 105 -4.73 -17.40 18.33
C ARG A 105 -3.28 -17.51 18.77
N TYR A 106 -2.49 -18.25 18.01
CA TYR A 106 -1.05 -18.32 18.20
C TYR A 106 -0.39 -16.93 18.05
N ALA A 107 -0.69 -16.21 16.98
CA ALA A 107 -0.14 -14.87 16.75
C ALA A 107 -0.48 -13.91 17.91
N ILE A 108 -1.72 -13.92 18.38
CA ILE A 108 -2.17 -13.12 19.54
C ILE A 108 -1.40 -13.51 20.81
N ASN A 109 -1.23 -14.81 21.07
CA ASN A 109 -0.46 -15.30 22.21
C ASN A 109 1.00 -14.83 22.16
N GLN A 110 1.59 -14.74 20.97
CA GLN A 110 2.96 -14.29 20.76
C GLN A 110 3.13 -12.76 20.81
N GLY A 111 2.06 -12.03 21.14
CA GLY A 111 2.10 -10.58 21.29
C GLY A 111 1.57 -9.79 20.11
N PHE A 112 1.13 -10.43 19.03
CA PHE A 112 0.44 -9.73 17.95
C PHE A 112 -1.02 -9.49 18.36
N ALA A 113 -1.17 -8.66 19.39
CA ALA A 113 -2.41 -8.42 20.12
C ALA A 113 -2.69 -6.92 20.21
N TYR A 114 -3.90 -6.56 20.57
CA TYR A 114 -4.26 -5.18 20.84
C TYR A 114 -3.38 -4.58 21.95
N GLY A 115 -2.85 -3.40 21.71
CA GLY A 115 -2.05 -2.65 22.69
C GLY A 115 -0.61 -3.15 22.86
N SER A 116 -0.17 -4.08 22.04
CA SER A 116 1.19 -4.60 22.08
C SER A 116 2.23 -3.55 21.62
N GLY A 117 3.41 -3.57 22.23
CA GLY A 117 4.52 -2.68 21.91
C GLY A 117 5.63 -3.34 21.10
N MET A 118 5.31 -4.24 20.18
CA MET A 118 6.30 -5.06 19.46
C MET A 118 7.14 -4.33 18.41
N GLY A 119 6.99 -3.02 18.24
CA GLY A 119 7.73 -2.22 17.27
C GLY A 119 6.84 -1.28 16.48
N THR A 120 7.34 -0.81 15.33
CA THR A 120 6.62 0.14 14.48
C THR A 120 5.70 -0.56 13.50
N ASN A 121 4.44 -0.14 13.45
CA ASN A 121 3.41 -0.77 12.61
C ASN A 121 3.80 -0.84 11.13
N HIS A 122 4.39 0.23 10.60
CA HIS A 122 4.75 0.27 9.18
C HIS A 122 5.85 -0.74 8.78
N HIS A 123 6.72 -1.12 9.70
CA HIS A 123 7.70 -2.19 9.45
C HIS A 123 7.02 -3.56 9.38
N TYR A 124 6.12 -3.85 10.30
CA TYR A 124 5.34 -5.10 10.25
C TYR A 124 4.38 -5.12 9.06
N GLY A 125 3.93 -3.95 8.59
CA GLY A 125 3.07 -3.83 7.42
C GLY A 125 3.60 -4.56 6.19
N TYR A 126 4.90 -4.62 6.00
CA TYR A 126 5.53 -5.42 4.93
C TYR A 126 5.26 -6.92 5.04
N GLN A 127 4.87 -7.41 6.21
CA GLN A 127 4.65 -8.83 6.49
C GLN A 127 3.21 -9.13 6.94
N THR A 128 2.28 -8.20 6.76
CA THR A 128 0.90 -8.35 7.27
C THR A 128 -0.18 -8.12 6.21
N ARG A 129 0.18 -7.73 5.01
CA ARG A 129 -0.80 -7.43 3.95
C ARG A 129 -1.75 -8.60 3.70
N GLN A 130 -1.21 -9.80 3.56
CA GLN A 130 -2.02 -11.01 3.34
C GLN A 130 -2.88 -11.38 4.54
N ILE A 131 -2.48 -10.99 5.75
CA ILE A 131 -3.31 -11.16 6.95
C ILE A 131 -4.62 -10.39 6.78
N TYR A 132 -4.54 -9.11 6.37
CA TYR A 132 -5.72 -8.26 6.18
C TYR A 132 -6.55 -8.67 4.97
N ILE A 133 -5.91 -9.04 3.87
CA ILE A 133 -6.60 -9.55 2.67
C ILE A 133 -7.39 -10.81 3.02
N SER A 134 -6.75 -11.77 3.70
CA SER A 134 -7.42 -13.00 4.14
C SER A 134 -8.53 -12.74 5.15
N ALA A 135 -8.30 -11.85 6.12
CA ALA A 135 -9.29 -11.52 7.15
C ALA A 135 -10.54 -10.88 6.55
N TRP A 136 -10.39 -10.02 5.54
CA TRP A 136 -11.54 -9.45 4.85
C TRP A 136 -12.39 -10.53 4.17
N LEU A 137 -11.77 -11.46 3.48
CA LEU A 137 -12.47 -12.57 2.81
C LEU A 137 -13.06 -13.58 3.80
N MET A 138 -12.44 -13.72 4.96
CA MET A 138 -12.87 -14.63 6.04
C MET A 138 -13.74 -13.94 7.11
N ARG A 139 -14.19 -12.69 6.88
CA ARG A 139 -14.86 -11.92 7.94
C ARG A 139 -16.13 -12.57 8.48
N ASN A 140 -16.91 -13.23 7.64
CA ASN A 140 -18.12 -13.89 8.09
C ASN A 140 -17.79 -15.05 9.06
N GLU A 141 -16.74 -15.79 8.80
CA GLU A 141 -16.23 -16.85 9.65
C GLU A 141 -15.62 -16.29 10.95
N ILE A 142 -14.94 -15.14 10.86
CA ILE A 142 -14.44 -14.42 12.06
C ILE A 142 -15.59 -14.03 12.98
N TYR A 143 -16.68 -13.49 12.44
CA TYR A 143 -17.84 -13.09 13.25
C TYR A 143 -18.50 -14.24 14.00
N GLN A 144 -18.32 -15.45 13.54
CA GLN A 144 -18.86 -16.67 14.17
C GLN A 144 -17.96 -17.24 15.28
N GLN A 145 -16.72 -16.74 15.42
CA GLN A 145 -15.79 -17.23 16.43
C GLN A 145 -16.15 -16.69 17.83
N PRO A 146 -16.03 -17.52 18.88
CA PRO A 146 -16.29 -17.08 20.25
C PRO A 146 -15.33 -15.99 20.73
N ASP A 147 -14.11 -15.96 20.19
CA ASP A 147 -13.06 -14.98 20.47
C ASP A 147 -12.94 -13.91 19.37
N LYS A 148 -14.00 -13.64 18.61
CA LYS A 148 -14.00 -12.67 17.51
C LYS A 148 -13.52 -11.29 17.96
N LYS A 149 -13.83 -10.88 19.18
CA LYS A 149 -13.43 -9.56 19.70
C LYS A 149 -11.91 -9.43 19.73
N GLU A 150 -11.20 -10.43 20.22
CA GLU A 150 -9.73 -10.41 20.28
C GLU A 150 -9.11 -10.35 18.88
N ILE A 151 -9.66 -11.11 17.93
CA ILE A 151 -9.19 -11.11 16.54
C ILE A 151 -9.43 -9.75 15.89
N LEU A 152 -10.62 -9.18 16.03
CA LEU A 152 -10.96 -7.88 15.46
C LEU A 152 -10.17 -6.74 16.12
N ASP A 153 -9.99 -6.79 17.44
CA ASP A 153 -9.18 -5.81 18.17
C ASP A 153 -7.71 -5.84 17.73
N MET A 154 -7.15 -7.02 17.51
CA MET A 154 -5.79 -7.18 16.98
C MET A 154 -5.66 -6.58 15.59
N LEU A 155 -6.57 -6.90 14.68
CA LEU A 155 -6.57 -6.39 13.31
C LEU A 155 -6.72 -4.86 13.30
N THR A 156 -7.63 -4.32 14.11
CA THR A 156 -7.83 -2.87 14.25
C THR A 156 -6.54 -2.18 14.75
N TYR A 157 -5.94 -2.71 15.80
CA TYR A 157 -4.74 -2.09 16.40
C TYR A 157 -3.56 -2.06 15.43
N TRP A 158 -3.23 -3.19 14.82
CA TRP A 158 -2.05 -3.31 13.95
C TRP A 158 -2.23 -2.67 12.58
N SER A 159 -3.46 -2.35 12.17
CA SER A 159 -3.71 -1.50 10.98
C SER A 159 -3.27 -0.05 11.18
N GLY A 160 -3.16 0.39 12.44
CA GLY A 160 -2.93 1.79 12.76
C GLY A 160 -4.11 2.71 12.45
N ILE A 161 -5.33 2.17 12.27
CA ILE A 161 -6.52 2.98 11.91
C ILE A 161 -6.80 4.10 12.93
N GLN A 162 -6.41 3.92 14.19
CA GLN A 162 -6.60 4.92 15.23
C GLN A 162 -5.84 6.22 14.98
N GLU A 163 -4.78 6.22 14.16
CA GLU A 163 -4.09 7.46 13.78
C GLU A 163 -4.98 8.37 12.93
N THR A 164 -5.95 7.81 12.22
CA THR A 164 -6.86 8.57 11.35
C THR A 164 -7.91 9.39 12.12
N ARG A 165 -7.99 9.20 13.44
CA ARG A 165 -8.90 9.98 14.32
C ARG A 165 -8.44 11.42 14.52
N LYS A 166 -7.21 11.73 14.14
CA LYS A 166 -6.62 13.08 14.19
C LYS A 166 -6.18 13.49 12.79
N PRO A 167 -6.18 14.79 12.49
CA PRO A 167 -5.60 15.27 11.25
C PRO A 167 -4.15 14.81 11.12
N TYR A 168 -3.71 14.54 9.88
CA TYR A 168 -2.31 14.23 9.62
C TYR A 168 -1.43 15.42 10.04
N LYS A 169 -0.33 15.11 10.70
CA LYS A 169 0.69 16.10 11.03
C LYS A 169 1.88 15.92 10.10
N GLU A 170 2.26 17.00 9.46
CA GLU A 170 3.46 17.03 8.62
C GLU A 170 4.71 16.63 9.43
N GLY A 171 5.69 16.10 8.71
CA GLY A 171 6.99 15.78 9.29
C GLY A 171 7.21 14.32 9.64
N ARG A 172 6.34 13.42 9.20
CA ARG A 172 6.54 11.98 9.36
C ARG A 172 7.37 11.43 8.21
N ASP A 173 8.55 10.90 8.54
CA ASP A 173 9.44 10.30 7.53
C ASP A 173 8.86 9.02 6.91
N GLU A 174 8.11 8.26 7.67
CA GLU A 174 7.55 6.96 7.28
C GLU A 174 6.23 7.03 6.49
N LEU A 175 5.80 8.19 6.01
CA LEU A 175 4.49 8.34 5.34
C LEU A 175 4.34 7.42 4.12
N LEU A 176 5.37 7.30 3.29
CA LEU A 176 5.32 6.42 2.11
C LEU A 176 5.15 4.96 2.52
N ASP A 177 5.86 4.50 3.55
CA ASP A 177 5.70 3.16 4.10
C ASP A 177 4.28 2.95 4.66
N THR A 178 3.73 3.95 5.34
CA THR A 178 2.37 3.89 5.86
C THR A 178 1.35 3.72 4.74
N TRP A 179 1.45 4.48 3.65
CA TRP A 179 0.57 4.28 2.50
C TRP A 179 0.76 2.90 1.87
N HIS A 180 2.01 2.51 1.62
CA HIS A 180 2.32 1.27 0.94
C HIS A 180 1.84 0.04 1.72
N THR A 181 2.10 0.01 3.03
CA THR A 181 1.90 -1.20 3.82
C THR A 181 0.61 -1.22 4.63
N LEU A 182 0.07 -0.07 5.00
CA LEU A 182 -1.02 0.02 5.96
C LEU A 182 -2.29 0.70 5.42
N LEU A 183 -2.29 1.27 4.22
CA LEU A 183 -3.51 1.90 3.70
C LEU A 183 -4.61 0.87 3.43
N ILE A 184 -4.28 -0.23 2.76
CA ILE A 184 -5.25 -1.33 2.55
C ILE A 184 -5.68 -1.96 3.87
N PRO A 185 -4.77 -2.29 4.81
CA PRO A 185 -5.15 -2.69 6.15
C PRO A 185 -6.09 -1.71 6.87
N LYS A 186 -5.88 -0.40 6.72
CA LYS A 186 -6.79 0.61 7.28
C LYS A 186 -8.19 0.56 6.67
N VAL A 187 -8.29 0.35 5.36
CA VAL A 187 -9.61 0.19 4.71
C VAL A 187 -10.33 -1.05 5.23
N VAL A 188 -9.61 -2.17 5.34
CA VAL A 188 -10.15 -3.40 5.93
C VAL A 188 -10.62 -3.15 7.36
N ALA A 189 -9.78 -2.56 8.20
CA ALA A 189 -10.12 -2.27 9.60
C ALA A 189 -11.31 -1.31 9.73
N ALA A 190 -11.44 -0.37 8.81
CA ALA A 190 -12.58 0.56 8.80
C ALA A 190 -13.91 -0.13 8.52
N LEU A 191 -13.91 -1.18 7.70
CA LEU A 191 -15.12 -1.89 7.26
C LEU A 191 -15.38 -3.21 8.01
N LEU A 192 -14.44 -3.69 8.83
CA LEU A 192 -14.62 -4.90 9.64
C LEU A 192 -15.65 -4.80 10.76
N PRO A 193 -15.90 -3.64 11.41
CA PRO A 193 -16.97 -3.58 12.40
C PRO A 193 -18.31 -4.01 11.81
N GLU A 194 -19.06 -4.81 12.56
CA GLU A 194 -20.37 -5.30 12.13
C GLU A 194 -21.42 -4.18 12.04
N LYS A 195 -21.25 -3.09 12.82
CA LYS A 195 -22.15 -1.93 12.79
C LYS A 195 -21.78 -0.98 11.66
N GLU A 196 -22.70 -0.78 10.74
CA GLU A 196 -22.51 0.13 9.60
C GLU A 196 -22.25 1.58 10.04
N THR A 197 -22.76 2.02 11.18
CA THR A 197 -22.47 3.34 11.75
C THR A 197 -20.99 3.51 12.12
N GLU A 198 -20.37 2.46 12.64
CA GLU A 198 -18.92 2.45 12.93
C GLU A 198 -18.11 2.44 11.63
N GLN A 199 -18.52 1.64 10.64
CA GLN A 199 -17.90 1.63 9.32
C GLN A 199 -17.91 3.01 8.67
N MET A 200 -19.06 3.67 8.68
CA MET A 200 -19.23 5.02 8.13
C MET A 200 -18.31 6.03 8.83
N CYS A 201 -18.28 6.01 10.15
CA CYS A 201 -17.46 6.91 10.96
C CYS A 201 -15.97 6.71 10.65
N GLN A 202 -15.52 5.48 10.62
CA GLN A 202 -14.10 5.15 10.35
C GLN A 202 -13.70 5.46 8.91
N MET A 203 -14.56 5.19 7.94
CA MET A 203 -14.28 5.54 6.53
C MET A 203 -14.19 7.06 6.36
N LYS A 204 -15.04 7.82 7.03
CA LYS A 204 -14.97 9.28 7.00
C LYS A 204 -13.67 9.81 7.59
N GLN A 205 -13.25 9.29 8.74
CA GLN A 205 -11.98 9.65 9.37
C GLN A 205 -10.79 9.28 8.49
N LEU A 206 -10.80 8.08 7.90
CA LEU A 206 -9.76 7.62 7.00
C LEU A 206 -9.66 8.51 5.75
N SER A 207 -10.78 8.85 5.14
CA SER A 207 -10.85 9.75 3.99
C SER A 207 -10.25 11.12 4.29
N GLU A 208 -10.58 11.71 5.42
CA GLU A 208 -10.07 13.01 5.87
C GLU A 208 -8.56 12.94 6.16
N TRP A 209 -8.12 11.90 6.87
CA TRP A 209 -6.71 11.69 7.18
C TRP A 209 -5.88 11.49 5.91
N LEU A 210 -6.33 10.65 5.00
CA LEU A 210 -5.65 10.41 3.73
C LEU A 210 -5.59 11.69 2.88
N SER A 211 -6.70 12.42 2.78
CA SER A 211 -6.76 13.68 2.03
C SER A 211 -5.76 14.71 2.59
N THR A 212 -5.65 14.84 3.90
CA THR A 212 -4.71 15.78 4.53
C THR A 212 -3.25 15.29 4.47
N SER A 213 -3.01 13.98 4.41
CA SER A 213 -1.68 13.43 4.22
C SER A 213 -1.13 13.63 2.81
N LEU A 214 -2.01 13.83 1.85
CA LEU A 214 -1.68 14.20 0.48
C LEU A 214 -1.49 15.72 0.39
N CYS A 215 -0.38 16.19 0.90
CA CYS A 215 0.06 17.59 0.91
C CYS A 215 1.52 17.66 0.47
N PHE A 216 1.94 18.82 0.01
CA PHE A 216 3.36 19.06 -0.27
C PHE A 216 4.09 19.31 1.05
N THR A 217 5.04 18.44 1.39
CA THR A 217 5.81 18.54 2.63
C THR A 217 7.07 19.40 2.43
N PRO A 218 7.46 20.20 3.45
CA PRO A 218 8.63 21.05 3.33
C PRO A 218 9.96 20.31 3.57
N GLY A 219 11.04 20.88 3.11
CA GLY A 219 12.40 20.40 3.38
C GLY A 219 12.64 18.96 3.01
N THR A 220 13.31 18.23 3.89
CA THR A 220 13.64 16.80 3.71
C THR A 220 12.67 15.84 4.39
N LEU A 221 11.54 16.35 4.89
CA LEU A 221 10.50 15.52 5.50
C LEU A 221 9.88 14.54 4.49
N GLY A 222 9.44 13.40 4.98
CA GLY A 222 8.79 12.37 4.16
C GLY A 222 7.51 12.87 3.49
N GLY A 223 7.21 12.30 2.35
CA GLY A 223 6.02 12.63 1.58
C GLY A 223 6.32 13.28 0.22
N ILE A 224 5.27 13.80 -0.42
CA ILE A 224 5.34 14.35 -1.78
C ILE A 224 5.83 15.79 -1.75
N LYS A 225 6.74 16.13 -2.67
CA LYS A 225 7.25 17.48 -2.87
C LYS A 225 6.54 18.18 -4.04
N VAL A 226 6.62 19.50 -4.06
CA VAL A 226 5.98 20.32 -5.09
C VAL A 226 6.51 20.01 -6.50
N ASP A 227 7.72 19.48 -6.63
CA ASP A 227 8.30 19.05 -7.90
C ASP A 227 7.85 17.65 -8.37
N GLY A 228 7.05 16.94 -7.56
CA GLY A 228 6.56 15.61 -7.88
C GLY A 228 7.45 14.47 -7.38
N THR A 229 8.59 14.75 -6.76
CA THR A 229 9.38 13.73 -6.07
C THR A 229 8.74 13.36 -4.74
N ALA A 230 8.99 12.16 -4.25
CA ALA A 230 8.56 11.75 -2.93
C ALA A 230 9.78 11.32 -2.10
N PHE A 231 9.77 11.75 -0.84
CA PHE A 231 10.89 11.60 0.08
C PHE A 231 10.64 10.52 1.12
N HIS A 232 11.70 9.78 1.39
CA HIS A 232 11.82 8.84 2.50
C HIS A 232 13.27 8.79 2.93
N HIS A 233 13.55 8.57 4.21
CA HIS A 233 14.90 8.65 4.76
C HIS A 233 15.64 9.97 4.43
N GLY A 234 14.92 11.07 4.38
CA GLY A 234 15.49 12.39 4.15
C GLY A 234 15.92 12.67 2.72
N GLY A 235 15.51 11.88 1.72
CA GLY A 235 15.89 12.06 0.32
C GLY A 235 14.85 11.58 -0.68
N PHE A 236 15.07 11.95 -1.92
CA PHE A 236 14.25 11.49 -3.04
C PHE A 236 14.40 9.97 -3.23
N TYR A 237 13.29 9.24 -3.09
CA TYR A 237 13.35 7.79 -3.01
C TYR A 237 12.27 7.08 -3.86
N PRO A 238 12.50 6.88 -5.17
CA PRO A 238 11.56 6.14 -6.03
C PRO A 238 11.25 4.74 -5.51
N GLY A 239 12.23 4.06 -4.91
CA GLY A 239 12.04 2.71 -4.34
C GLY A 239 11.04 2.63 -3.19
N TYR A 240 10.81 3.72 -2.47
CA TYR A 240 9.75 3.82 -1.46
C TYR A 240 8.48 4.50 -2.00
N THR A 241 8.60 5.21 -3.11
CA THR A 241 7.46 5.83 -3.80
C THR A 241 6.61 4.77 -4.50
N THR A 242 7.28 3.81 -5.16
CA THR A 242 6.59 2.68 -5.81
C THR A 242 5.78 1.88 -4.80
N GLY A 243 4.64 1.39 -5.19
CA GLY A 243 3.71 0.72 -4.30
C GLY A 243 2.95 1.65 -3.34
N ALA A 244 3.60 2.71 -2.84
CA ALA A 244 2.92 3.73 -2.04
C ALA A 244 1.88 4.49 -2.88
N LEU A 245 2.27 4.97 -4.06
CA LEU A 245 1.33 5.59 -5.00
C LEU A 245 0.27 4.58 -5.46
N GLY A 246 0.66 3.33 -5.66
CA GLY A 246 -0.26 2.25 -6.01
C GLY A 246 -1.33 2.01 -4.96
N ALA A 247 -0.98 2.04 -3.69
CA ALA A 247 -1.94 1.87 -2.60
C ALA A 247 -2.95 3.02 -2.55
N VAL A 248 -2.49 4.26 -2.72
CA VAL A 248 -3.38 5.44 -2.83
C VAL A 248 -4.30 5.30 -4.05
N GLY A 249 -3.76 4.86 -5.17
CA GLY A 249 -4.55 4.56 -6.37
C GLY A 249 -5.64 3.52 -6.12
N SER A 250 -5.33 2.45 -5.39
CA SER A 250 -6.31 1.43 -5.00
C SER A 250 -7.43 2.04 -4.13
N TYR A 251 -7.07 2.90 -3.18
CA TYR A 251 -8.05 3.62 -2.37
C TYR A 251 -8.98 4.49 -3.23
N ILE A 252 -8.44 5.22 -4.20
CA ILE A 252 -9.22 6.00 -5.17
C ILE A 252 -10.23 5.09 -5.86
N GLY A 253 -9.78 3.92 -6.31
CA GLY A 253 -10.64 2.93 -6.96
C GLY A 253 -11.78 2.43 -6.07
N PHE A 254 -11.50 2.12 -4.80
CA PHE A 254 -12.53 1.68 -3.85
C PHE A 254 -13.60 2.74 -3.61
N THR A 255 -13.22 4.00 -3.59
CA THR A 255 -14.07 5.12 -3.18
C THR A 255 -14.62 5.94 -4.34
N LEU A 256 -14.44 5.49 -5.60
CA LEU A 256 -15.04 6.16 -6.76
C LEU A 256 -16.54 6.37 -6.57
N ASP A 257 -17.00 7.58 -6.87
CA ASP A 257 -18.39 7.97 -6.78
C ASP A 257 -19.01 7.75 -5.38
N THR A 258 -18.19 7.96 -4.35
CA THR A 258 -18.64 7.95 -2.94
C THR A 258 -18.15 9.21 -2.21
N PRO A 259 -18.77 9.58 -1.08
CA PRO A 259 -18.29 10.69 -0.26
C PRO A 259 -16.94 10.48 0.40
N TYR A 260 -16.39 9.28 0.32
CA TYR A 260 -15.11 8.91 0.94
C TYR A 260 -13.92 9.07 0.00
N GLN A 261 -14.16 9.62 -1.18
CA GLN A 261 -13.08 9.92 -2.14
C GLN A 261 -12.13 10.98 -1.54
N ILE A 262 -10.86 10.86 -1.90
CA ILE A 262 -9.84 11.86 -1.59
C ILE A 262 -10.30 13.23 -2.05
N SER A 263 -10.05 14.27 -1.26
CA SER A 263 -10.39 15.65 -1.61
C SER A 263 -9.76 16.08 -2.96
N PRO A 264 -10.36 17.03 -3.67
CA PRO A 264 -9.77 17.56 -4.91
C PRO A 264 -8.33 18.06 -4.74
N THR A 265 -8.02 18.71 -3.61
CA THR A 265 -6.67 19.18 -3.28
C THR A 265 -5.70 18.00 -3.11
N GLY A 266 -6.11 16.95 -2.39
CA GLY A 266 -5.31 15.74 -2.22
C GLY A 266 -5.07 15.01 -3.54
N ARG A 267 -6.09 14.91 -4.39
CA ARG A 267 -5.93 14.31 -5.73
C ARG A 267 -4.96 15.11 -6.62
N LYS A 268 -4.96 16.43 -6.51
CA LYS A 268 -4.01 17.28 -7.25
C LYS A 268 -2.56 17.02 -6.83
N VAL A 269 -2.30 16.89 -5.54
CA VAL A 269 -0.98 16.53 -5.00
C VAL A 269 -0.58 15.13 -5.49
N PHE A 270 -1.49 14.17 -5.41
CA PHE A 270 -1.27 12.81 -5.91
C PHE A 270 -0.95 12.78 -7.41
N ARG A 271 -1.70 13.54 -8.20
CA ARG A 271 -1.42 13.72 -9.64
C ARG A 271 0.00 14.22 -9.88
N THR A 272 0.44 15.20 -9.12
CA THR A 272 1.81 15.76 -9.23
C THR A 272 2.86 14.66 -9.02
N ALA A 273 2.66 13.77 -8.06
CA ALA A 273 3.56 12.64 -7.83
C ALA A 273 3.53 11.60 -8.97
N LEU A 274 2.37 11.28 -9.52
CA LEU A 274 2.25 10.37 -10.67
C LEU A 274 2.90 10.96 -11.92
N GLU A 275 2.68 12.24 -12.20
CA GLU A 275 3.31 12.93 -13.33
C GLU A 275 4.83 13.02 -13.15
N GLY A 276 5.32 13.23 -11.92
CA GLY A 276 6.73 13.16 -11.60
C GLY A 276 7.31 11.79 -11.95
N MET A 277 6.69 10.72 -11.49
CA MET A 277 7.12 9.34 -11.77
C MET A 277 7.11 9.05 -13.29
N ARG A 278 6.07 9.47 -14.01
CA ARG A 278 6.05 9.40 -15.47
C ARG A 278 7.28 10.04 -16.11
N ASN A 279 7.70 11.20 -15.60
CA ASN A 279 8.77 11.97 -16.20
C ASN A 279 10.18 11.50 -15.85
N TYR A 280 10.39 10.93 -14.63
CA TYR A 280 11.70 10.41 -14.25
C TYR A 280 11.88 8.91 -14.49
N CYS A 281 10.88 8.22 -15.03
CA CYS A 281 10.98 6.83 -15.45
C CYS A 281 11.01 6.73 -16.98
N ASN A 282 11.89 5.86 -17.51
CA ASN A 282 11.83 5.43 -18.90
C ASN A 282 10.83 4.27 -18.99
N LEU A 283 9.63 4.55 -19.50
CA LEU A 283 8.46 3.70 -19.31
C LEU A 283 8.25 3.39 -17.83
N GLN A 284 8.54 2.19 -17.39
CA GLN A 284 8.31 1.74 -16.01
C GLN A 284 9.57 1.80 -15.13
N GLU A 285 10.74 2.15 -15.69
CA GLU A 285 12.02 2.02 -14.98
C GLU A 285 12.67 3.37 -14.71
N TRP A 286 13.10 3.59 -13.47
CA TRP A 286 13.96 4.71 -13.15
C TRP A 286 15.44 4.31 -13.23
N SER A 287 16.29 5.31 -13.43
CA SER A 287 17.72 5.11 -13.53
C SER A 287 18.30 4.59 -12.20
N PRO A 288 19.35 3.73 -12.27
CA PRO A 288 20.13 3.37 -11.09
C PRO A 288 20.60 4.57 -10.27
N ALA A 289 20.85 5.72 -10.90
CA ALA A 289 21.20 6.96 -10.19
C ALA A 289 20.17 7.40 -9.14
N LEU A 290 18.90 7.05 -9.34
CA LEU A 290 17.80 7.38 -8.44
C LEU A 290 17.47 6.24 -7.48
N GLY A 291 18.15 5.11 -7.55
CA GLY A 291 17.78 3.86 -6.87
C GLY A 291 18.05 3.81 -5.37
N GLY A 292 18.68 4.82 -4.80
CA GLY A 292 18.99 4.83 -3.37
C GLY A 292 19.86 3.64 -2.97
N ARG A 293 19.42 2.85 -1.98
CA ARG A 293 20.14 1.66 -1.51
C ARG A 293 20.03 0.44 -2.42
N HIS A 294 19.11 0.46 -3.40
CA HIS A 294 18.85 -0.66 -4.32
C HIS A 294 18.94 -0.18 -5.78
N PRO A 295 20.16 0.09 -6.29
CA PRO A 295 20.32 0.76 -7.57
C PRO A 295 19.83 -0.04 -8.78
N PHE A 296 19.81 -1.36 -8.70
CA PHE A 296 19.58 -2.23 -9.86
C PHE A 296 18.14 -2.79 -9.95
N SER A 297 17.23 -2.36 -9.11
CA SER A 297 15.86 -2.91 -9.07
C SER A 297 14.77 -1.86 -9.28
N GLY A 298 15.08 -0.77 -9.97
CA GLY A 298 14.23 0.41 -10.11
C GLY A 298 13.09 0.25 -11.13
N ARG A 299 11.92 -0.24 -10.69
CA ARG A 299 10.77 -0.44 -11.56
C ARG A 299 9.47 -0.11 -10.83
N MET A 300 8.55 0.56 -11.52
CA MET A 300 7.18 0.79 -11.07
C MET A 300 6.46 -0.54 -10.80
N GLU A 301 5.77 -0.65 -9.69
CA GLU A 301 4.84 -1.74 -9.45
C GLU A 301 3.60 -1.60 -10.35
N LYS A 302 2.93 -2.73 -10.62
CA LYS A 302 1.69 -2.74 -11.40
C LYS A 302 0.64 -1.80 -10.81
N SER A 303 0.55 -1.73 -9.48
CA SER A 303 -0.39 -0.85 -8.79
C SER A 303 -0.13 0.64 -9.05
N ASP A 304 1.12 1.05 -9.26
CA ASP A 304 1.43 2.44 -9.62
C ASP A 304 0.88 2.78 -11.01
N ILE A 305 1.00 1.86 -11.95
CA ILE A 305 0.47 2.03 -13.30
C ILE A 305 -1.06 2.10 -13.26
N GLU A 306 -1.70 1.19 -12.51
CA GLU A 306 -3.16 1.20 -12.30
C GLU A 306 -3.63 2.51 -11.63
N ALA A 307 -2.80 3.16 -10.84
CA ALA A 307 -3.13 4.43 -10.20
C ALA A 307 -3.45 5.53 -11.21
N PHE A 308 -2.80 5.54 -12.38
CA PHE A 308 -3.14 6.47 -13.48
C PHE A 308 -4.58 6.26 -13.95
N ALA A 309 -5.00 5.02 -14.12
CA ALA A 309 -6.36 4.69 -14.53
C ALA A 309 -7.39 5.08 -13.45
N LYS A 310 -7.08 4.80 -12.18
CA LYS A 310 -7.98 5.13 -11.07
C LYS A 310 -8.14 6.64 -10.92
N LEU A 311 -7.05 7.39 -11.00
CA LEU A 311 -7.12 8.85 -10.93
C LEU A 311 -7.85 9.42 -12.15
N ALA A 312 -7.64 8.87 -13.35
CA ALA A 312 -8.37 9.27 -14.55
C ALA A 312 -9.89 9.16 -14.35
N LEU A 313 -10.35 8.09 -13.71
CA LEU A 313 -11.77 7.88 -13.42
C LEU A 313 -12.31 8.78 -12.30
N ALA A 314 -11.46 9.24 -11.40
CA ALA A 314 -11.84 10.16 -10.32
C ALA A 314 -11.84 11.63 -10.77
N GLU A 315 -10.93 11.99 -11.67
CA GLU A 315 -10.84 13.32 -12.25
C GLU A 315 -11.73 13.40 -13.50
N LYS A 316 -12.86 14.10 -13.36
CA LYS A 316 -13.84 14.25 -14.45
C LYS A 316 -13.89 15.71 -14.89
N PRO A 317 -13.06 16.13 -15.86
CA PRO A 317 -13.18 17.46 -16.43
C PRO A 317 -14.61 17.70 -16.94
N GLU A 318 -15.03 18.94 -16.95
CA GLU A 318 -16.39 19.28 -17.36
C GLU A 318 -16.78 18.64 -18.71
N GLY A 319 -17.90 17.93 -18.69
CA GLY A 319 -18.40 17.23 -19.87
C GLY A 319 -17.70 15.91 -20.21
N LYS A 320 -16.81 15.40 -19.34
CA LYS A 320 -16.06 14.16 -19.59
C LYS A 320 -16.29 13.13 -18.51
N GLU A 321 -16.24 11.84 -18.89
CA GLU A 321 -16.39 10.71 -17.99
C GLU A 321 -15.09 10.39 -17.22
N PHE A 322 -13.94 10.85 -17.70
CA PHE A 322 -12.61 10.63 -17.13
C PHE A 322 -11.63 11.69 -17.65
N ASP A 323 -10.44 11.77 -17.03
CA ASP A 323 -9.36 12.61 -17.50
C ASP A 323 -8.61 11.94 -18.67
N PRO A 324 -8.65 12.51 -19.90
CA PRO A 324 -8.04 11.88 -21.06
C PRO A 324 -6.52 11.81 -21.01
N GLN A 325 -5.84 12.78 -20.37
CA GLN A 325 -4.38 12.78 -20.28
C GLN A 325 -3.89 11.62 -19.40
N LEU A 326 -4.50 11.44 -18.24
CA LEU A 326 -4.17 10.33 -17.35
C LEU A 326 -4.52 8.97 -17.98
N ALA A 327 -5.61 8.88 -18.71
CA ALA A 327 -5.98 7.69 -19.46
C ALA A 327 -4.94 7.34 -20.53
N SER A 328 -4.45 8.34 -21.26
CA SER A 328 -3.40 8.17 -22.27
C SER A 328 -2.05 7.76 -21.65
N ASP A 329 -1.70 8.34 -20.50
CA ASP A 329 -0.51 7.94 -19.74
C ASP A 329 -0.62 6.49 -19.28
N TYR A 330 -1.78 6.07 -18.80
CA TYR A 330 -2.04 4.69 -18.44
C TYR A 330 -1.85 3.74 -19.63
N LEU A 331 -2.45 4.06 -20.77
CA LEU A 331 -2.34 3.24 -21.99
C LEU A 331 -0.89 3.10 -22.48
N ARG A 332 -0.08 4.13 -22.30
CA ARG A 332 1.35 4.07 -22.63
C ARG A 332 2.12 3.15 -21.70
N LEU A 333 1.82 3.15 -20.40
CA LEU A 333 2.58 2.43 -19.38
C LEU A 333 2.14 0.97 -19.22
N GLN A 334 0.90 0.64 -19.52
CA GLN A 334 0.43 -0.74 -19.37
C GLN A 334 1.07 -1.66 -20.43
N THR A 335 1.37 -2.90 -20.03
CA THR A 335 1.98 -3.90 -20.91
C THR A 335 1.02 -4.99 -21.35
N THR A 336 -0.15 -5.10 -20.71
CA THR A 336 -1.17 -6.12 -21.00
C THR A 336 -2.54 -5.47 -21.13
N SER A 337 -3.44 -6.10 -21.88
CA SER A 337 -4.83 -5.64 -21.97
C SER A 337 -5.51 -5.74 -20.59
N THR A 338 -6.24 -4.69 -20.23
CA THR A 338 -7.01 -4.61 -18.99
C THR A 338 -8.39 -4.05 -19.26
N PRO A 339 -9.39 -4.30 -18.40
CA PRO A 339 -10.72 -3.71 -18.57
C PRO A 339 -10.69 -2.17 -18.64
N SER A 340 -9.89 -1.51 -17.80
CA SER A 340 -9.73 -0.05 -17.84
C SER A 340 -9.12 0.42 -19.17
N GLY A 341 -8.09 -0.27 -19.65
CA GLY A 341 -7.47 0.05 -20.94
C GLY A 341 -8.44 -0.11 -22.11
N GLU A 342 -9.20 -1.17 -22.12
CA GLU A 342 -10.24 -1.40 -23.15
C GLU A 342 -11.33 -0.33 -23.10
N PHE A 343 -11.75 0.05 -21.89
CA PHE A 343 -12.72 1.14 -21.71
C PHE A 343 -12.19 2.45 -22.30
N PHE A 344 -10.98 2.86 -21.96
CA PHE A 344 -10.39 4.10 -22.49
C PHE A 344 -10.22 4.06 -24.00
N ARG A 345 -9.79 2.94 -24.57
CA ARG A 345 -9.67 2.77 -26.02
C ARG A 345 -11.03 2.84 -26.70
N SER A 346 -12.07 2.27 -26.09
CA SER A 346 -13.43 2.35 -26.63
C SER A 346 -13.98 3.76 -26.68
N LYS A 347 -13.45 4.65 -25.86
CA LYS A 347 -13.76 6.11 -25.84
C LYS A 347 -12.83 6.94 -26.71
N GLY A 348 -11.97 6.33 -27.50
CA GLY A 348 -11.10 7.00 -28.46
C GLY A 348 -9.73 7.41 -27.91
N CYS A 349 -9.37 7.02 -26.69
CA CYS A 349 -8.05 7.30 -26.14
C CYS A 349 -6.96 6.49 -26.83
N GLN A 350 -5.81 7.10 -27.01
CA GLN A 350 -4.60 6.49 -27.53
C GLN A 350 -3.49 6.57 -26.49
N PRO A 351 -2.49 5.65 -26.51
CA PRO A 351 -1.32 5.79 -25.67
C PRO A 351 -0.65 7.16 -25.87
N ALA A 352 -0.27 7.80 -24.78
CA ALA A 352 0.48 9.05 -24.83
C ALA A 352 1.84 8.82 -25.50
N SER A 353 2.38 9.88 -26.11
CA SER A 353 3.77 9.89 -26.56
C SER A 353 4.72 9.85 -25.35
N ASN A 354 5.95 9.40 -25.57
CA ASN A 354 6.99 9.53 -24.56
C ASN A 354 7.16 11.01 -24.18
N PRO A 355 7.35 11.33 -22.90
CA PRO A 355 7.68 12.69 -22.50
C PRO A 355 8.94 13.17 -23.23
N GLU A 356 8.97 14.44 -23.63
CA GLU A 356 10.13 15.06 -24.26
C GLU A 356 10.48 16.37 -23.55
N GLY A 357 11.76 16.71 -23.54
CA GLY A 357 12.27 17.93 -22.95
C GLY A 357 13.07 17.68 -21.67
N PHE A 358 13.30 18.74 -20.94
CA PHE A 358 14.11 18.74 -19.72
C PHE A 358 13.22 18.96 -18.51
N PHE A 359 13.31 18.02 -17.54
CA PHE A 359 12.56 18.06 -16.30
C PHE A 359 13.53 18.25 -15.13
N VAL A 360 13.30 19.29 -14.35
CA VAL A 360 14.13 19.62 -13.19
C VAL A 360 13.38 19.28 -11.91
N PHE A 361 14.01 18.45 -11.08
CA PHE A 361 13.50 18.07 -9.78
C PHE A 361 14.40 18.71 -8.70
N ASN A 362 14.10 19.95 -8.34
CA ASN A 362 14.94 20.73 -7.43
C ASN A 362 15.06 20.11 -6.04
N TYR A 363 13.94 19.59 -5.49
CA TYR A 363 13.97 18.88 -4.21
C TYR A 363 14.81 17.60 -4.29
N GLY A 364 14.64 16.85 -5.36
CA GLY A 364 15.34 15.60 -5.59
C GLY A 364 16.80 15.73 -6.00
N SER A 365 17.29 16.93 -6.26
CA SER A 365 18.62 17.19 -6.83
C SER A 365 18.86 16.39 -8.10
N ALA A 366 17.87 16.36 -8.98
CA ALA A 366 17.91 15.55 -10.21
C ALA A 366 17.45 16.35 -11.41
N GLY A 367 18.05 16.06 -12.57
CA GLY A 367 17.62 16.53 -13.87
C GLY A 367 17.40 15.35 -14.81
N ILE A 368 16.32 15.43 -15.59
CA ILE A 368 15.96 14.37 -16.53
C ILE A 368 15.79 15.01 -17.90
N TYR A 369 16.53 14.53 -18.89
CA TYR A 369 16.31 14.91 -20.28
C TYR A 369 15.68 13.74 -21.02
N ARG A 370 14.58 14.01 -21.72
CA ARG A 370 13.81 13.01 -22.47
C ARG A 370 13.80 13.37 -23.95
N TYR A 371 14.17 12.41 -24.78
CA TYR A 371 14.09 12.55 -26.24
C TYR A 371 13.79 11.20 -26.87
N GLN A 372 12.67 11.07 -27.55
CA GLN A 372 12.19 9.81 -28.13
C GLN A 372 12.16 8.68 -27.08
N GLN A 373 12.86 7.58 -27.33
CA GLN A 373 12.99 6.47 -26.37
C GLN A 373 14.09 6.68 -25.32
N TYR A 374 14.89 7.72 -25.47
CA TYR A 374 16.04 7.95 -24.58
C TYR A 374 15.68 8.79 -23.37
N MET A 375 16.27 8.43 -22.26
CA MET A 375 16.22 9.20 -21.02
C MET A 375 17.62 9.37 -20.46
N ILE A 376 18.03 10.59 -20.22
CA ILE A 376 19.29 10.92 -19.57
C ILE A 376 18.97 11.41 -18.17
N THR A 377 19.54 10.76 -17.16
CA THR A 377 19.37 11.12 -15.75
C THR A 377 20.67 11.71 -15.21
N LEU A 378 20.56 12.91 -14.65
CA LEU A 378 21.62 13.55 -13.88
C LEU A 378 21.18 13.58 -12.41
N LYS A 379 21.93 12.94 -11.52
CA LYS A 379 21.69 12.96 -10.09
C LYS A 379 22.82 13.67 -9.36
N GLY A 380 22.46 14.70 -8.63
CA GLY A 380 23.36 15.43 -7.76
C GLY A 380 23.05 15.19 -6.28
N TYR A 381 23.69 15.97 -5.44
CA TYR A 381 23.47 16.04 -4.00
C TYR A 381 23.80 17.45 -3.50
N ASN A 382 23.33 17.75 -2.30
CA ASN A 382 23.68 19.01 -1.63
C ASN A 382 23.77 18.75 -0.11
N THR A 383 23.88 19.81 0.66
CA THR A 383 24.02 19.73 2.13
C THR A 383 22.82 19.04 2.80
N ASP A 384 21.64 19.18 2.22
CA ASP A 384 20.38 18.71 2.84
C ASP A 384 19.88 17.41 2.23
N VAL A 385 20.23 17.15 0.95
CA VAL A 385 19.72 15.99 0.18
C VAL A 385 20.91 15.12 -0.25
N TRP A 386 20.92 13.88 0.23
CA TRP A 386 21.94 12.90 -0.13
C TRP A 386 21.79 12.43 -1.59
N GLY A 387 22.90 12.03 -2.19
CA GLY A 387 22.90 11.49 -3.56
C GLY A 387 22.51 10.02 -3.63
N ALA A 388 22.96 9.22 -2.68
CA ALA A 388 22.65 7.80 -2.56
C ALA A 388 22.68 7.37 -1.10
N GLU A 389 21.92 6.36 -0.77
CA GLU A 389 21.95 5.71 0.53
C GLU A 389 22.86 4.48 0.47
N ILE A 390 23.80 4.36 1.40
CA ILE A 390 24.70 3.22 1.47
C ILE A 390 23.97 2.04 2.14
N TYR A 391 24.12 0.87 1.52
CA TYR A 391 23.57 -0.37 2.05
C TYR A 391 24.58 -1.50 1.82
N GLN A 392 25.06 -2.08 2.90
CA GLN A 392 26.15 -3.05 2.87
C GLN A 392 25.93 -4.18 1.85
N LYS A 393 24.71 -4.63 1.72
CA LYS A 393 24.34 -5.76 0.86
C LYS A 393 24.35 -5.41 -0.63
N ASP A 394 23.75 -4.27 -1.00
CA ASP A 394 23.46 -3.95 -2.40
C ASP A 394 24.15 -2.67 -2.90
N ASN A 395 24.52 -1.74 -2.03
CA ASN A 395 25.09 -0.45 -2.43
C ASN A 395 26.18 0.03 -1.49
N ARG A 396 27.29 -0.69 -1.47
CA ARG A 396 28.44 -0.41 -0.61
C ARG A 396 29.20 0.84 -1.03
N TYR A 397 29.16 1.19 -2.31
CA TYR A 397 29.90 2.32 -2.91
C TYR A 397 28.95 3.34 -3.56
N GLY A 398 27.89 3.71 -2.87
CA GLY A 398 26.80 4.56 -3.36
C GLY A 398 27.20 5.87 -4.02
N ARG A 399 28.35 6.44 -3.63
CA ARG A 399 28.84 7.70 -4.22
C ARG A 399 29.09 7.62 -5.74
N TYR A 400 29.41 6.46 -6.26
CA TYR A 400 29.62 6.28 -7.70
C TYR A 400 28.32 6.23 -8.49
N GLN A 401 27.22 6.00 -7.81
CA GLN A 401 25.90 5.94 -8.41
C GLN A 401 25.33 7.32 -8.73
N SER A 402 25.57 8.32 -7.87
CA SER A 402 24.77 9.53 -7.84
C SER A 402 25.52 10.83 -7.57
N TYR A 403 26.84 10.80 -7.35
CA TYR A 403 27.61 12.03 -7.13
C TYR A 403 27.98 12.67 -8.46
N GLY A 404 27.03 13.39 -9.05
CA GLY A 404 27.19 13.97 -10.39
C GLY A 404 27.13 12.91 -11.51
N ALA A 405 26.54 11.76 -11.24
CA ALA A 405 26.42 10.71 -12.24
C ALA A 405 25.45 11.09 -13.35
N VAL A 406 25.82 10.79 -14.58
CA VAL A 406 24.98 10.91 -15.77
C VAL A 406 24.76 9.51 -16.32
N LEU A 407 23.51 9.07 -16.37
CA LEU A 407 23.12 7.76 -16.88
C LEU A 407 22.14 7.88 -18.03
N ILE A 408 22.38 7.09 -19.08
CA ILE A 408 21.55 7.08 -20.28
C ILE A 408 20.81 5.75 -20.36
N MET A 409 19.51 5.81 -20.54
CA MET A 409 18.63 4.67 -20.78
C MET A 409 17.97 4.83 -22.15
N GLY A 410 17.83 3.74 -22.91
CA GLY A 410 17.18 3.74 -24.21
C GLY A 410 16.59 2.39 -24.59
#